data_9e6e17f7af10e006187db5f45634cc3c
#
_entry.id   9e6e17f7af10e006187db5f45634cc3c
#
_cell.length_a   1.000
_cell.length_b   1.000
_cell.length_c   1.000
_cell.angle_alpha   90.00
_cell.angle_beta   90.00
_cell.angle_gamma   90.00
#
_symmetry.space_group_name_H-M   'P 1'
#
loop_
_entity.id
_entity.type
_entity.pdbx_description
1 polymer ?
#
loop_
_entity_poly.entity_id
_entity_poly.type
_entity_poly.pdbx_seq_one_letter_code
_entity_poly.pdbx_strand_id
1 'polypeptide(L)'
;MKLQILENEYWWGGIVHEGIRMPFGREDSGVLDFREQATQNQVTPLLLSSAGRYVWGEKPFAAVFENGSIRIDGEAALREGYENLRGAYMAAMRAHFPFTGEEAEPLFFTKPQYNTWIELMYDQTQEGILRYAEGILEHGMPAGILMIDEGWAEDYGRFAFRAGAFPDPKGMMERLHQMGFRLMLWITPYISPDCAAFRELEPKGYLLKDAAGETAVRRWWNGFSAILDLTNPDCAAWFEGKLRGLMEEYGVDGF
;
A
#
# COMPACT_ATOMS: atom_id res chain seq x y z
N MET A 1 6.47 14.64 24.22
CA MET A 1 7.37 15.76 23.82
C MET A 1 6.52 16.97 23.46
N LYS A 2 7.00 18.22 23.70
CA LYS A 2 6.30 19.45 23.26
C LYS A 2 7.24 20.30 22.42
N LEU A 3 6.77 20.74 21.25
CA LEU A 3 7.51 21.56 20.28
C LEU A 3 6.81 22.91 20.12
N GLN A 4 7.57 24.00 20.05
CA GLN A 4 7.02 25.28 19.67
C GLN A 4 6.99 25.41 18.14
N ILE A 5 5.88 25.85 17.58
CA ILE A 5 5.78 26.21 16.17
C ILE A 5 6.45 27.58 16.04
N LEU A 6 7.43 27.68 15.14
CA LEU A 6 8.16 28.93 14.90
C LEU A 6 7.28 29.95 14.17
N GLU A 7 7.71 31.20 14.13
CA GLU A 7 7.05 32.24 13.33
C GLU A 7 7.13 31.84 11.83
N ASN A 8 6.01 31.92 11.12
CA ASN A 8 5.88 31.51 9.71
C ASN A 8 6.23 30.05 9.40
N GLU A 9 6.16 29.19 10.40
CA GLU A 9 6.35 27.74 10.21
C GLU A 9 5.02 27.04 10.02
N TYR A 10 5.02 26.10 9.06
CA TYR A 10 3.88 25.25 8.72
C TYR A 10 4.27 23.78 8.73
N TRP A 11 3.36 22.93 9.17
CA TRP A 11 3.57 21.51 9.34
C TRP A 11 2.59 20.66 8.52
N TRP A 12 3.10 19.61 7.93
CA TRP A 12 2.35 18.55 7.25
C TRP A 12 2.60 17.21 7.93
N GLY A 13 1.58 16.35 7.98
CA GLY A 13 1.71 14.99 8.50
C GLY A 13 1.41 13.92 7.45
N GLY A 14 1.92 12.73 7.68
CA GLY A 14 1.74 11.58 6.81
C GLY A 14 0.39 10.88 6.95
N ILE A 15 -0.71 11.62 7.12
CA ILE A 15 -2.08 11.10 7.15
C ILE A 15 -2.83 11.63 5.95
N VAL A 16 -3.06 10.79 4.94
CA VAL A 16 -3.59 11.22 3.64
C VAL A 16 -4.97 11.88 3.75
N HIS A 17 -5.89 11.31 4.53
CA HIS A 17 -7.25 11.84 4.63
C HIS A 17 -7.35 13.20 5.35
N GLU A 18 -6.33 13.57 6.11
CA GLU A 18 -6.24 14.88 6.77
C GLU A 18 -5.61 15.96 5.88
N GLY A 19 -5.23 15.61 4.65
CA GLY A 19 -4.55 16.50 3.72
C GLY A 19 -5.26 17.84 3.48
N ILE A 20 -6.58 17.85 3.45
CA ILE A 20 -7.38 19.06 3.27
C ILE A 20 -7.24 20.07 4.44
N ARG A 21 -6.85 19.58 5.62
CA ARG A 21 -6.65 20.41 6.83
C ARG A 21 -5.22 20.95 6.94
N MET A 22 -4.31 20.45 6.14
CA MET A 22 -2.90 20.84 6.16
C MET A 22 -2.62 22.00 5.20
N PRO A 23 -1.62 22.82 5.49
CA PRO A 23 -0.69 22.73 6.62
C PRO A 23 -1.27 23.28 7.93
N PHE A 24 -0.66 22.87 9.07
CA PHE A 24 -0.92 23.43 10.39
C PHE A 24 0.14 24.48 10.73
N GLY A 25 -0.27 25.70 10.95
CA GLY A 25 0.55 26.80 11.42
C GLY A 25 0.35 27.08 12.92
N ARG A 26 0.84 28.24 13.35
CA ARG A 26 0.84 28.62 14.76
C ARG A 26 -0.55 28.87 15.35
N GLU A 27 -1.48 29.35 14.52
CA GLU A 27 -2.86 29.68 14.93
C GLU A 27 -3.82 28.48 14.77
N ASP A 28 -3.35 27.40 14.14
CA ASP A 28 -4.19 26.24 13.87
C ASP A 28 -4.25 25.29 15.07
N SER A 29 -5.33 24.54 15.13
CA SER A 29 -5.53 23.48 16.11
C SER A 29 -6.05 22.21 15.45
N GLY A 30 -5.64 21.06 15.97
CA GLY A 30 -6.08 19.78 15.45
C GLY A 30 -5.27 18.62 16.01
N VAL A 31 -5.69 17.42 15.64
CA VAL A 31 -5.01 16.19 16.03
C VAL A 31 -4.71 15.39 14.78
N LEU A 32 -3.46 14.95 14.65
CA LEU A 32 -3.04 13.92 13.72
C LEU A 32 -2.71 12.67 14.55
N ASP A 33 -3.60 11.68 14.53
CA ASP A 33 -3.40 10.43 15.26
C ASP A 33 -2.96 9.31 14.32
N PHE A 34 -1.69 8.96 14.40
CA PHE A 34 -1.10 7.89 13.59
C PHE A 34 -1.34 6.48 14.18
N ARG A 35 -1.91 6.38 15.37
CA ARG A 35 -2.17 5.12 16.09
C ARG A 35 -3.47 4.47 15.64
N GLU A 36 -4.42 5.29 15.22
CA GLU A 36 -5.72 4.85 14.76
C GLU A 36 -5.91 5.18 13.28
N GLN A 37 -6.19 4.16 12.51
CA GLN A 37 -6.55 4.35 11.11
C GLN A 37 -8.05 4.66 11.00
N ALA A 38 -8.37 5.93 10.99
CA ALA A 38 -9.76 6.40 10.88
C ALA A 38 -10.36 6.16 9.48
N THR A 39 -9.51 5.97 8.48
CA THR A 39 -9.89 5.70 7.09
C THR A 39 -9.01 4.60 6.49
N GLN A 40 -9.27 4.23 5.24
CA GLN A 40 -8.51 3.22 4.50
C GLN A 40 -7.31 3.80 3.73
N ASN A 41 -7.02 5.07 3.94
CA ASN A 41 -5.88 5.73 3.30
C ASN A 41 -4.58 5.49 4.09
N GLN A 42 -3.46 5.71 3.41
CA GLN A 42 -2.13 5.52 4.00
C GLN A 42 -1.88 6.46 5.17
N VAL A 43 -1.15 5.92 6.14
CA VAL A 43 -0.67 6.63 7.32
C VAL A 43 0.83 6.35 7.47
N THR A 44 1.62 7.42 7.59
CA THR A 44 3.06 7.35 7.84
C THR A 44 3.37 8.22 9.06
N PRO A 45 4.01 7.71 10.13
CA PRO A 45 4.26 8.45 11.36
C PRO A 45 5.40 9.48 11.19
N LEU A 46 5.18 10.42 10.28
CA LEU A 46 6.10 11.48 9.89
C LEU A 46 5.38 12.83 9.89
N LEU A 47 6.00 13.83 10.51
CA LEU A 47 5.64 15.24 10.36
C LEU A 47 6.79 15.98 9.69
N LEU A 48 6.48 16.86 8.76
CA LEU A 48 7.44 17.69 8.01
C LEU A 48 7.12 19.17 8.20
N SER A 49 8.14 19.99 8.38
CA SER A 49 8.04 21.43 8.62
C SER A 49 8.65 22.24 7.49
N SER A 50 8.01 23.38 7.18
CA SER A 50 8.56 24.39 6.27
C SER A 50 9.88 24.99 6.77
N ALA A 51 10.16 24.93 8.07
CA ALA A 51 11.37 25.44 8.69
C ALA A 51 12.51 24.41 8.75
N GLY A 52 12.45 23.34 7.94
CA GLY A 52 13.54 22.36 7.87
C GLY A 52 13.64 21.48 9.11
N ARG A 53 12.50 21.12 9.68
CA ARG A 53 12.41 20.17 10.81
C ARG A 53 11.50 19.02 10.44
N TYR A 54 11.72 17.83 11.04
CA TYR A 54 10.78 16.73 10.94
C TYR A 54 10.66 15.96 12.26
N VAL A 55 9.51 15.32 12.47
CA VAL A 55 9.28 14.38 13.56
C VAL A 55 9.05 13.00 12.96
N TRP A 56 9.75 12.01 13.48
CA TRP A 56 9.61 10.62 13.08
C TRP A 56 9.37 9.74 14.29
N GLY A 57 8.43 8.79 14.18
CA GLY A 57 8.22 7.72 15.14
C GLY A 57 8.39 6.35 14.49
N GLU A 58 9.23 5.50 15.09
CA GLU A 58 9.31 4.07 14.71
C GLU A 58 8.02 3.33 15.09
N LYS A 59 7.30 3.85 16.06
CA LYS A 59 5.97 3.42 16.45
C LYS A 59 4.95 4.54 16.18
N PRO A 60 3.68 4.19 15.94
CA PRO A 60 2.63 5.20 15.79
C PRO A 60 2.52 6.09 17.04
N PHE A 61 2.30 7.39 16.81
CA PHE A 61 2.14 8.41 17.86
C PHE A 61 0.95 9.32 17.51
N ALA A 62 0.61 10.27 18.39
CA ALA A 62 -0.31 11.35 18.03
C ALA A 62 0.39 12.70 18.17
N ALA A 63 0.02 13.63 17.29
CA ALA A 63 0.45 15.01 17.31
C ALA A 63 -0.77 15.93 17.50
N VAL A 64 -0.78 16.67 18.60
CA VAL A 64 -1.84 17.62 18.95
C VAL A 64 -1.31 19.03 18.72
N PHE A 65 -1.90 19.74 17.78
CA PHE A 65 -1.63 21.13 17.46
C PHE A 65 -2.53 22.02 18.32
N GLU A 66 -1.94 22.84 19.14
CA GLU A 66 -2.68 23.73 20.05
C GLU A 66 -1.82 24.90 20.55
N ASN A 67 -2.38 26.07 20.61
CA ASN A 67 -1.74 27.26 21.22
C ASN A 67 -0.30 27.51 20.73
N GLY A 68 -0.07 27.43 19.43
CA GLY A 68 1.25 27.64 18.80
C GLY A 68 2.29 26.56 19.12
N SER A 69 1.86 25.39 19.52
CA SER A 69 2.73 24.28 19.85
C SER A 69 2.19 22.93 19.34
N ILE A 70 3.08 21.97 19.23
CA ILE A 70 2.74 20.57 18.90
C ILE A 70 3.08 19.72 20.13
N ARG A 71 2.08 19.07 20.70
CA ARG A 71 2.29 18.04 21.72
C ARG A 71 2.31 16.67 21.07
N ILE A 72 3.43 15.97 21.20
CA ILE A 72 3.59 14.60 20.73
C ILE A 72 3.29 13.65 21.86
N ASP A 73 2.35 12.75 21.64
CA ASP A 73 1.93 11.69 22.55
C ASP A 73 2.34 10.34 21.95
N GLY A 74 3.35 9.74 22.56
CA GLY A 74 4.04 8.53 22.08
C GLY A 74 5.54 8.75 21.89
N GLU A 75 6.20 7.73 21.35
CA GLU A 75 7.64 7.72 21.09
C GLU A 75 7.94 8.29 19.70
N ALA A 76 8.49 9.49 19.66
CA ALA A 76 8.92 10.11 18.41
C ALA A 76 10.12 11.04 18.65
N ALA A 77 10.90 11.28 17.62
CA ALA A 77 12.10 12.09 17.65
C ALA A 77 12.00 13.29 16.70
N LEU A 78 12.33 14.48 17.22
CA LEU A 78 12.52 15.68 16.43
C LEU A 78 13.92 15.66 15.79
N ARG A 79 13.99 16.05 14.52
CA ARG A 79 15.21 16.33 13.78
C ARG A 79 15.12 17.74 13.19
N GLU A 80 16.21 18.49 13.24
CA GLU A 80 16.26 19.91 12.86
C GLU A 80 17.51 20.25 12.05
N GLY A 81 17.56 21.44 11.46
CA GLY A 81 18.76 21.94 10.77
C GLY A 81 18.79 21.65 9.27
N TYR A 82 17.64 21.41 8.64
CA TYR A 82 17.55 21.06 7.21
C TYR A 82 17.07 22.23 6.34
N GLU A 83 17.16 23.46 6.84
CA GLU A 83 16.89 24.73 6.16
C GLU A 83 15.42 24.96 5.77
N ASN A 84 14.77 24.01 5.08
CA ASN A 84 13.43 24.18 4.52
C ASN A 84 12.70 22.81 4.40
N LEU A 85 11.45 22.84 3.93
CA LEU A 85 10.61 21.65 3.76
C LEU A 85 11.28 20.58 2.92
N ARG A 86 11.91 20.96 1.77
CA ARG A 86 12.60 20.01 0.91
C ARG A 86 13.78 19.35 1.63
N GLY A 87 14.54 20.15 2.38
CA GLY A 87 15.67 19.64 3.18
C GLY A 87 15.20 18.64 4.23
N ALA A 88 14.13 18.97 4.98
CA ALA A 88 13.53 18.06 5.97
C ALA A 88 13.01 16.76 5.32
N TYR A 89 12.29 16.88 4.18
CA TYR A 89 11.81 15.72 3.44
C TYR A 89 12.95 14.81 2.98
N MET A 90 13.98 15.37 2.33
CA MET A 90 15.11 14.59 1.84
C MET A 90 15.90 13.93 2.97
N ALA A 91 16.02 14.60 4.12
CA ALA A 91 16.67 14.03 5.30
C ALA A 91 15.86 12.87 5.87
N ALA A 92 14.55 13.01 6.00
CA ALA A 92 13.65 11.96 6.46
C ALA A 92 13.67 10.75 5.51
N MET A 93 13.61 10.99 4.19
CA MET A 93 13.66 9.91 3.19
C MET A 93 14.98 9.14 3.25
N ARG A 94 16.11 9.82 3.35
CA ARG A 94 17.43 9.15 3.46
C ARG A 94 17.58 8.36 4.74
N ALA A 95 16.99 8.83 5.85
CA ALA A 95 17.12 8.19 7.16
C ALA A 95 16.19 6.97 7.30
N HIS A 96 14.96 7.07 6.81
CA HIS A 96 13.89 6.11 7.10
C HIS A 96 13.41 5.31 5.88
N PHE A 97 13.68 5.80 4.67
CA PHE A 97 13.34 5.18 3.39
C PHE A 97 14.54 5.22 2.43
N PRO A 98 15.67 4.61 2.82
CA PRO A 98 16.88 4.70 2.02
C PRO A 98 16.67 4.11 0.62
N PHE A 99 17.21 4.80 -0.39
CA PHE A 99 17.22 4.29 -1.75
C PHE A 99 18.09 3.03 -1.85
N THR A 100 17.54 1.96 -2.39
CA THR A 100 18.21 0.65 -2.49
C THR A 100 19.25 0.57 -3.59
N GLY A 101 19.29 1.56 -4.49
CA GLY A 101 20.13 1.56 -5.69
C GLY A 101 19.42 1.02 -6.93
N GLU A 102 18.20 0.51 -6.77
CA GLU A 102 17.40 0.01 -7.89
C GLU A 102 16.31 1.03 -8.26
N GLU A 103 16.17 1.31 -9.54
CA GLU A 103 15.13 2.16 -10.08
C GLU A 103 14.03 1.31 -10.69
N ALA A 104 12.79 1.79 -10.60
CA ALA A 104 11.69 1.15 -11.30
C ALA A 104 11.92 1.21 -12.83
N GLU A 105 11.43 0.21 -13.53
CA GLU A 105 11.53 0.14 -14.99
C GLU A 105 11.01 1.44 -15.63
N PRO A 106 11.70 2.04 -16.62
CA PRO A 106 11.29 3.29 -17.27
C PRO A 106 9.85 3.31 -17.78
N LEU A 107 9.30 2.14 -18.07
CA LEU A 107 7.90 1.96 -18.49
C LEU A 107 6.91 2.59 -17.50
N PHE A 108 7.18 2.49 -16.18
CA PHE A 108 6.33 3.07 -15.12
C PHE A 108 6.19 4.59 -15.20
N PHE A 109 7.15 5.27 -15.85
CA PHE A 109 7.18 6.73 -15.98
C PHE A 109 6.78 7.21 -17.37
N THR A 110 6.84 6.34 -18.39
CA THR A 110 6.69 6.74 -19.80
C THR A 110 5.43 6.23 -20.45
N LYS A 111 4.71 5.30 -19.80
CA LYS A 111 3.48 4.70 -20.33
C LYS A 111 2.35 4.78 -19.29
N PRO A 112 1.07 4.75 -19.73
CA PRO A 112 -0.06 4.70 -18.83
C PRO A 112 -0.08 3.44 -17.98
N GLN A 113 -0.63 3.58 -16.78
CA GLN A 113 -0.96 2.47 -15.89
C GLN A 113 -2.49 2.34 -15.87
N TYR A 114 -2.99 1.25 -16.42
CA TYR A 114 -4.41 0.92 -16.45
C TYR A 114 -4.75 -0.01 -15.30
N ASN A 115 -5.99 0.09 -14.83
CA ASN A 115 -6.51 -0.76 -13.79
C ASN A 115 -7.93 -1.21 -14.17
N THR A 116 -8.22 -2.49 -14.03
CA THR A 116 -9.52 -3.06 -14.41
C THR A 116 -10.64 -2.76 -13.41
N TRP A 117 -10.33 -2.21 -12.22
CA TRP A 117 -11.29 -2.04 -11.13
C TRP A 117 -12.53 -1.23 -11.52
N ILE A 118 -12.34 -0.06 -12.10
CA ILE A 118 -13.47 0.84 -12.39
C ILE A 118 -14.42 0.25 -13.43
N GLU A 119 -13.90 -0.51 -14.41
CA GLU A 119 -14.71 -1.12 -15.46
C GLU A 119 -15.37 -2.42 -15.00
N LEU A 120 -14.62 -3.30 -14.34
CA LEU A 120 -15.06 -4.67 -14.05
C LEU A 120 -15.44 -4.89 -12.58
N MET A 121 -14.91 -4.09 -11.67
CA MET A 121 -15.11 -4.25 -10.22
C MET A 121 -14.91 -5.70 -9.76
N TYR A 122 -15.91 -6.33 -9.18
CA TYR A 122 -15.86 -7.72 -8.74
C TYR A 122 -16.09 -8.76 -9.85
N ASP A 123 -16.46 -8.31 -11.06
CA ASP A 123 -16.70 -9.18 -12.21
C ASP A 123 -15.45 -9.32 -13.09
N GLN A 124 -14.31 -9.60 -12.45
CA GLN A 124 -13.06 -9.87 -13.13
C GLN A 124 -13.15 -11.21 -13.87
N THR A 125 -13.18 -11.17 -15.20
CA THR A 125 -13.22 -12.36 -16.05
C THR A 125 -12.18 -12.25 -17.16
N GLN A 126 -11.70 -13.40 -17.65
CA GLN A 126 -10.76 -13.45 -18.76
C GLN A 126 -11.28 -12.67 -19.99
N GLU A 127 -12.54 -12.88 -20.37
CA GLU A 127 -13.17 -12.20 -21.50
C GLU A 127 -13.25 -10.68 -21.26
N GLY A 128 -13.68 -10.26 -20.05
CA GLY A 128 -13.80 -8.85 -19.69
C GLY A 128 -12.46 -8.11 -19.76
N ILE A 129 -11.40 -8.74 -19.23
CA ILE A 129 -10.05 -8.17 -19.24
C ILE A 129 -9.50 -8.05 -20.65
N LEU A 130 -9.65 -9.08 -21.47
CA LEU A 130 -9.21 -9.03 -22.88
C LEU A 130 -9.94 -7.93 -23.66
N ARG A 131 -11.26 -7.84 -23.51
CA ARG A 131 -12.08 -6.79 -24.14
C ARG A 131 -11.68 -5.39 -23.66
N TYR A 132 -11.38 -5.21 -22.37
CA TYR A 132 -10.90 -3.95 -21.84
C TYR A 132 -9.56 -3.54 -22.46
N ALA A 133 -8.61 -4.47 -22.56
CA ALA A 133 -7.31 -4.24 -23.18
C ALA A 133 -7.42 -3.92 -24.68
N GLU A 134 -8.27 -4.65 -25.41
CA GLU A 134 -8.58 -4.39 -26.83
C GLU A 134 -9.17 -3.00 -27.01
N GLY A 135 -10.14 -2.61 -26.18
CA GLY A 135 -10.76 -1.29 -26.22
C GLY A 135 -9.78 -0.14 -25.98
N ILE A 136 -8.79 -0.31 -25.09
CA ILE A 136 -7.70 0.68 -24.89
C ILE A 136 -7.00 0.95 -26.23
N LEU A 137 -6.60 -0.11 -26.94
CA LEU A 137 -5.86 0.01 -28.20
C LEU A 137 -6.74 0.52 -29.35
N GLU A 138 -7.98 0.06 -29.45
CA GLU A 138 -8.95 0.50 -30.47
C GLU A 138 -9.26 2.00 -30.38
N HIS A 139 -9.25 2.56 -29.17
CA HIS A 139 -9.42 4.01 -28.94
C HIS A 139 -8.12 4.81 -29.08
N GLY A 140 -7.05 4.19 -29.57
CA GLY A 140 -5.77 4.86 -29.84
C GLY A 140 -4.93 5.17 -28.60
N MET A 141 -5.25 4.58 -27.46
CA MET A 141 -4.43 4.69 -26.25
C MET A 141 -3.25 3.71 -26.34
N PRO A 142 -2.04 4.10 -25.91
CA PRO A 142 -0.89 3.21 -26.00
C PRO A 142 -0.99 2.07 -24.99
N ALA A 143 -0.46 0.90 -25.32
CA ALA A 143 -0.21 -0.14 -24.33
C ALA A 143 0.78 0.36 -23.27
N GLY A 144 0.63 -0.15 -22.05
CA GLY A 144 1.44 0.21 -20.91
C GLY A 144 1.40 -0.89 -19.85
N ILE A 145 1.13 -0.52 -18.60
CA ILE A 145 0.95 -1.49 -17.52
C ILE A 145 -0.55 -1.70 -17.33
N LEU A 146 -0.99 -2.95 -17.30
CA LEU A 146 -2.37 -3.32 -17.01
C LEU A 146 -2.40 -4.10 -15.70
N MET A 147 -3.01 -3.52 -14.66
CA MET A 147 -3.27 -4.20 -13.41
C MET A 147 -4.64 -4.86 -13.45
N ILE A 148 -4.66 -6.17 -13.25
CA ILE A 148 -5.87 -6.94 -12.99
C ILE A 148 -6.16 -6.80 -11.50
N ASP A 149 -7.26 -6.14 -11.17
CA ASP A 149 -7.63 -5.81 -9.81
C ASP A 149 -8.23 -7.02 -9.05
N GLU A 150 -8.64 -6.82 -7.81
CA GLU A 150 -9.14 -7.92 -6.99
C GLU A 150 -10.31 -8.67 -7.64
N GLY A 151 -10.55 -9.90 -7.17
CA GLY A 151 -11.57 -10.78 -7.74
C GLY A 151 -11.05 -11.72 -8.83
N TRP A 152 -9.77 -11.65 -9.18
CA TRP A 152 -9.13 -12.65 -10.05
C TRP A 152 -8.94 -14.01 -9.35
N ALA A 153 -8.71 -14.01 -8.04
CA ALA A 153 -8.65 -15.19 -7.19
C ALA A 153 -10.00 -15.46 -6.51
N GLU A 154 -10.20 -16.67 -6.02
CA GLU A 154 -11.43 -17.11 -5.38
C GLU A 154 -11.56 -16.58 -3.94
N ASP A 155 -10.44 -16.62 -3.21
CA ASP A 155 -10.29 -16.17 -1.83
C ASP A 155 -9.00 -15.36 -1.67
N TYR A 156 -8.94 -14.49 -0.67
CA TYR A 156 -7.66 -13.96 -0.21
C TYR A 156 -6.83 -15.06 0.44
N GLY A 157 -5.62 -15.25 -0.05
CA GLY A 157 -4.71 -16.33 0.33
C GLY A 157 -4.67 -17.49 -0.67
N ARG A 158 -5.59 -17.52 -1.65
CA ARG A 158 -5.52 -18.44 -2.78
C ARG A 158 -4.87 -17.74 -3.97
N PHE A 159 -3.61 -18.01 -4.19
CA PHE A 159 -2.81 -17.43 -5.27
C PHE A 159 -2.97 -18.25 -6.57
N ALA A 160 -4.22 -18.32 -7.06
CA ALA A 160 -4.58 -18.97 -8.32
C ALA A 160 -5.82 -18.33 -8.91
N PHE A 161 -5.89 -18.25 -10.23
CA PHE A 161 -7.06 -17.71 -10.93
C PHE A 161 -8.31 -18.58 -10.70
N ARG A 162 -9.49 -17.91 -10.55
CA ARG A 162 -10.78 -18.60 -10.46
C ARG A 162 -11.06 -19.39 -11.74
N ALA A 163 -11.13 -20.69 -11.68
CA ALA A 163 -11.29 -21.56 -12.85
C ALA A 163 -12.54 -21.23 -13.70
N GLY A 164 -13.67 -20.85 -13.06
CA GLY A 164 -14.91 -20.50 -13.77
C GLY A 164 -14.85 -19.17 -14.54
N ALA A 165 -14.05 -18.22 -14.06
CA ALA A 165 -13.91 -16.89 -14.67
C ALA A 165 -12.68 -16.79 -15.61
N PHE A 166 -11.69 -17.65 -15.39
CA PHE A 166 -10.42 -17.65 -16.12
C PHE A 166 -10.13 -19.08 -16.62
N PRO A 167 -10.75 -19.50 -17.74
CA PRO A 167 -10.58 -20.85 -18.27
C PRO A 167 -9.18 -21.12 -18.81
N ASP A 168 -8.46 -20.11 -19.26
CA ASP A 168 -7.07 -20.18 -19.75
C ASP A 168 -6.29 -18.92 -19.34
N PRO A 169 -5.92 -18.78 -18.05
CA PRO A 169 -5.24 -17.59 -17.58
C PRO A 169 -3.86 -17.39 -18.23
N LYS A 170 -3.14 -18.47 -18.50
CA LYS A 170 -1.84 -18.39 -19.18
C LYS A 170 -1.96 -17.85 -20.59
N GLY A 171 -2.88 -18.39 -21.40
CA GLY A 171 -3.15 -17.89 -22.76
C GLY A 171 -3.66 -16.43 -22.73
N MET A 172 -4.45 -16.04 -21.73
CA MET A 172 -4.83 -14.64 -21.54
C MET A 172 -3.60 -13.74 -21.33
N MET A 173 -2.70 -14.11 -20.43
CA MET A 173 -1.48 -13.34 -20.15
C MET A 173 -0.59 -13.23 -21.39
N GLU A 174 -0.39 -14.34 -22.11
CA GLU A 174 0.38 -14.36 -23.36
C GLU A 174 -0.23 -13.40 -24.41
N ARG A 175 -1.55 -13.38 -24.55
CA ARG A 175 -2.25 -12.48 -25.47
C ARG A 175 -2.10 -11.01 -25.07
N LEU A 176 -2.23 -10.68 -23.80
CA LEU A 176 -2.02 -9.32 -23.29
C LEU A 176 -0.58 -8.85 -23.50
N HIS A 177 0.41 -9.72 -23.32
CA HIS A 177 1.81 -9.43 -23.65
C HIS A 177 2.00 -9.18 -25.15
N GLN A 178 1.35 -9.97 -26.03
CA GLN A 178 1.39 -9.75 -27.47
C GLN A 178 0.77 -8.41 -27.89
N MET A 179 -0.21 -7.90 -27.13
CA MET A 179 -0.76 -6.55 -27.31
C MET A 179 0.19 -5.44 -26.81
N GLY A 180 1.29 -5.80 -26.13
CA GLY A 180 2.31 -4.89 -25.63
C GLY A 180 2.14 -4.41 -24.19
N PHE A 181 1.21 -4.99 -23.42
CA PHE A 181 1.03 -4.69 -22.00
C PHE A 181 2.05 -5.44 -21.14
N ARG A 182 2.46 -4.79 -20.02
CA ARG A 182 3.01 -5.44 -18.84
C ARG A 182 1.88 -5.68 -17.86
N LEU A 183 1.94 -6.80 -17.14
CA LEU A 183 0.81 -7.30 -16.37
C LEU A 183 1.10 -7.32 -14.89
N MET A 184 0.24 -6.67 -14.12
CA MET A 184 0.27 -6.70 -12.66
C MET A 184 -1.00 -7.38 -12.13
N LEU A 185 -0.86 -8.11 -11.03
CA LEU A 185 -2.00 -8.57 -10.24
C LEU A 185 -2.12 -7.78 -8.95
N TRP A 186 -3.34 -7.34 -8.64
CA TRP A 186 -3.64 -6.83 -7.32
C TRP A 186 -3.52 -7.96 -6.30
N ILE A 187 -2.78 -7.72 -5.23
CA ILE A 187 -2.57 -8.68 -4.15
C ILE A 187 -2.65 -8.00 -2.78
N THR A 188 -2.85 -8.80 -1.76
CA THR A 188 -2.91 -8.33 -0.38
C THR A 188 -2.34 -9.40 0.56
N PRO A 189 -1.73 -9.03 1.70
CA PRO A 189 -1.34 -9.97 2.74
C PRO A 189 -2.52 -10.43 3.63
N TYR A 190 -3.74 -10.14 3.22
CA TYR A 190 -4.93 -10.61 3.92
C TYR A 190 -5.26 -12.06 3.54
N ILE A 191 -5.82 -12.78 4.50
CA ILE A 191 -6.26 -14.16 4.35
C ILE A 191 -7.73 -14.23 4.73
N SER A 192 -8.57 -14.72 3.81
CA SER A 192 -10.00 -14.92 4.09
C SER A 192 -10.18 -15.87 5.26
N PRO A 193 -11.00 -15.51 6.26
CA PRO A 193 -11.30 -16.43 7.35
C PRO A 193 -11.92 -17.72 6.79
N ASP A 194 -11.59 -18.85 7.42
CA ASP A 194 -12.19 -20.14 7.10
C ASP A 194 -11.89 -20.72 5.70
N CYS A 195 -11.01 -20.07 4.92
CA CYS A 195 -10.51 -20.64 3.66
C CYS A 195 -9.42 -21.72 3.90
N ALA A 196 -9.03 -22.41 2.83
CA ALA A 196 -7.99 -23.45 2.92
C ALA A 196 -6.64 -22.89 3.39
N ALA A 197 -6.27 -21.69 2.92
CA ALA A 197 -5.03 -21.03 3.33
C ALA A 197 -5.06 -20.66 4.82
N PHE A 198 -6.19 -20.16 5.34
CA PHE A 198 -6.32 -19.86 6.78
C PHE A 198 -6.00 -21.11 7.62
N ARG A 199 -6.65 -22.25 7.30
CA ARG A 199 -6.46 -23.52 8.03
C ARG A 199 -5.05 -24.08 7.91
N GLU A 200 -4.35 -23.79 6.82
CA GLU A 200 -2.94 -24.16 6.62
C GLU A 200 -2.00 -23.29 7.44
N LEU A 201 -2.23 -21.95 7.44
CA LEU A 201 -1.29 -20.96 7.96
C LEU A 201 -1.41 -20.73 9.46
N GLU A 202 -2.61 -20.88 10.03
CA GLU A 202 -2.85 -20.69 11.45
C GLU A 202 -1.99 -21.59 12.34
N PRO A 203 -1.94 -22.94 12.13
CA PRO A 203 -1.11 -23.83 12.94
C PRO A 203 0.39 -23.64 12.70
N LYS A 204 0.80 -23.00 11.59
CA LYS A 204 2.20 -22.64 11.31
C LYS A 204 2.62 -21.36 12.05
N GLY A 205 1.69 -20.62 12.65
CA GLY A 205 1.97 -19.34 13.27
C GLY A 205 2.30 -18.22 12.27
N TYR A 206 1.76 -18.31 11.04
CA TYR A 206 2.01 -17.32 9.96
C TYR A 206 0.99 -16.18 9.95
N LEU A 207 0.00 -16.22 10.85
CA LEU A 207 -1.01 -15.17 10.96
C LEU A 207 -0.75 -14.32 12.21
N LEU A 208 -0.95 -13.01 12.08
CA LEU A 208 -0.83 -12.07 13.20
C LEU A 208 -1.72 -12.51 14.36
N LYS A 209 -1.20 -12.35 15.58
CA LYS A 209 -1.90 -12.65 16.83
C LYS A 209 -2.37 -11.36 17.50
N ASP A 210 -3.47 -11.45 18.21
CA ASP A 210 -3.92 -10.39 19.12
C ASP A 210 -3.23 -10.49 20.50
N ALA A 211 -3.59 -9.60 21.42
CA ALA A 211 -3.03 -9.57 22.76
C ALA A 211 -3.37 -10.82 23.62
N ALA A 212 -4.39 -11.58 23.23
CA ALA A 212 -4.76 -12.83 23.88
C ALA A 212 -4.01 -14.04 23.30
N GLY A 213 -3.24 -13.83 22.22
CA GLY A 213 -2.53 -14.88 21.52
C GLY A 213 -3.37 -15.63 20.46
N GLU A 214 -4.59 -15.18 20.24
CA GLU A 214 -5.48 -15.73 19.22
C GLU A 214 -5.20 -15.10 17.84
N THR A 215 -5.60 -15.77 16.76
CA THR A 215 -5.44 -15.21 15.41
C THR A 215 -6.26 -13.93 15.26
N ALA A 216 -5.56 -12.82 14.94
CA ALA A 216 -6.17 -11.51 14.80
C ALA A 216 -6.97 -11.41 13.49
N VAL A 217 -8.29 -11.50 13.58
CA VAL A 217 -9.19 -11.19 12.47
C VAL A 217 -9.59 -9.72 12.56
N ARG A 218 -9.30 -8.94 11.52
CA ARG A 218 -9.50 -7.49 11.51
C ARG A 218 -10.48 -7.08 10.42
N ARG A 219 -11.26 -6.06 10.74
CA ARG A 219 -12.12 -5.40 9.76
C ARG A 219 -11.29 -4.52 8.83
N TRP A 220 -11.57 -4.59 7.55
CA TRP A 220 -11.05 -3.72 6.52
C TRP A 220 -12.14 -3.39 5.51
N TRP A 221 -11.83 -2.71 4.40
CA TRP A 221 -12.86 -2.26 3.46
C TRP A 221 -13.64 -3.42 2.81
N ASN A 222 -13.03 -4.58 2.64
CA ASN A 222 -13.67 -5.78 2.10
C ASN A 222 -14.00 -6.84 3.19
N GLY A 223 -14.59 -6.41 4.30
CA GLY A 223 -15.08 -7.29 5.35
C GLY A 223 -14.09 -7.57 6.46
N PHE A 224 -13.84 -8.84 6.77
CA PHE A 224 -12.97 -9.29 7.86
C PHE A 224 -11.96 -10.30 7.33
N SER A 225 -10.70 -10.16 7.70
CA SER A 225 -9.64 -11.07 7.32
C SER A 225 -8.59 -11.22 8.41
N ALA A 226 -7.91 -12.38 8.42
CA ALA A 226 -6.63 -12.50 9.09
C ALA A 226 -5.55 -11.82 8.24
N ILE A 227 -4.38 -11.60 8.81
CA ILE A 227 -3.26 -10.91 8.16
C ILE A 227 -2.01 -11.76 8.30
N LEU A 228 -1.25 -11.91 7.23
CA LEU A 228 0.06 -12.57 7.27
C LEU A 228 1.03 -11.81 8.18
N ASP A 229 1.72 -12.52 9.03
CA ASP A 229 2.82 -11.96 9.82
C ASP A 229 4.11 -11.95 8.99
N LEU A 230 4.28 -10.94 8.16
CA LEU A 230 5.47 -10.78 7.32
C LEU A 230 6.74 -10.41 8.11
N THR A 231 6.64 -10.22 9.43
CA THR A 231 7.81 -10.11 10.33
C THR A 231 8.40 -11.49 10.65
N ASN A 232 7.61 -12.56 10.45
CA ASN A 232 8.08 -13.93 10.51
C ASN A 232 8.77 -14.30 9.18
N PRO A 233 10.08 -14.62 9.19
CA PRO A 233 10.83 -14.92 7.96
C PRO A 233 10.27 -16.09 7.16
N ASP A 234 9.75 -17.11 7.83
CA ASP A 234 9.18 -18.29 7.15
C ASP A 234 7.85 -17.95 6.46
N CYS A 235 7.04 -17.08 7.08
CA CYS A 235 5.83 -16.55 6.47
C CYS A 235 6.16 -15.66 5.27
N ALA A 236 7.14 -14.77 5.40
CA ALA A 236 7.61 -13.92 4.30
C ALA A 236 8.10 -14.76 3.11
N ALA A 237 8.91 -15.79 3.37
CA ALA A 237 9.39 -16.72 2.34
C ALA A 237 8.24 -17.52 1.69
N TRP A 238 7.25 -17.95 2.46
CA TRP A 238 6.05 -18.60 1.93
C TRP A 238 5.29 -17.66 0.98
N PHE A 239 5.07 -16.41 1.40
CA PHE A 239 4.36 -15.42 0.60
C PHE A 239 5.13 -15.08 -0.69
N GLU A 240 6.44 -14.83 -0.58
CA GLU A 240 7.32 -14.63 -1.75
C GLU A 240 7.24 -15.81 -2.72
N GLY A 241 7.25 -17.04 -2.20
CA GLY A 241 7.09 -18.26 -3.01
C GLY A 241 5.77 -18.30 -3.79
N LYS A 242 4.66 -17.79 -3.21
CA LYS A 242 3.38 -17.68 -3.92
C LYS A 242 3.44 -16.66 -5.05
N LEU A 243 4.07 -15.49 -4.80
CA LEU A 243 4.22 -14.47 -5.83
C LEU A 243 5.12 -14.95 -6.98
N ARG A 244 6.24 -15.56 -6.65
CA ARG A 244 7.13 -16.16 -7.64
C ARG A 244 6.42 -17.22 -8.48
N GLY A 245 5.59 -18.07 -7.85
CA GLY A 245 4.78 -19.05 -8.57
C GLY A 245 3.85 -18.42 -9.60
N LEU A 246 3.20 -17.29 -9.27
CA LEU A 246 2.36 -16.56 -10.23
C LEU A 246 3.17 -16.01 -11.42
N MET A 247 4.38 -15.51 -11.18
CA MET A 247 5.28 -15.04 -12.24
C MET A 247 5.72 -16.20 -13.15
N GLU A 248 6.10 -17.33 -12.57
CA GLU A 248 6.62 -18.49 -13.31
C GLU A 248 5.52 -19.24 -14.08
N GLU A 249 4.33 -19.38 -13.50
CA GLU A 249 3.23 -20.12 -14.07
C GLU A 249 2.46 -19.34 -15.13
N TYR A 250 2.16 -18.07 -14.85
CA TYR A 250 1.28 -17.25 -15.70
C TYR A 250 2.01 -16.11 -16.43
N GLY A 251 3.25 -15.82 -16.11
CA GLY A 251 4.00 -14.74 -16.72
C GLY A 251 3.61 -13.35 -16.19
N VAL A 252 3.21 -13.25 -14.92
CA VAL A 252 2.95 -11.95 -14.26
C VAL A 252 4.24 -11.15 -14.17
N ASP A 253 4.21 -9.87 -14.55
CA ASP A 253 5.39 -8.98 -14.53
C ASP A 253 5.56 -8.25 -13.19
N GLY A 254 4.49 -8.15 -12.37
CA GLY A 254 4.55 -7.46 -11.08
C GLY A 254 3.24 -7.52 -10.27
N PHE A 255 3.26 -6.82 -9.13
CA PHE A 255 2.17 -6.83 -8.15
C PHE A 255 1.95 -5.43 -7.57
#